data_ed6c2a1f3cc58effedc569dbb0e9090e
#
_entry.id   ed6c2a1f3cc58effedc569dbb0e9090e
#
_cell.length_a   1.000
_cell.length_b   1.000
_cell.length_c   1.000
_cell.angle_alpha   90.00
_cell.angle_beta   90.00
_cell.angle_gamma   90.00
#
_symmetry.space_group_name_H-M   'P 1'
#
loop_
_entity.id
_entity.type
_entity.pdbx_description
1 polymer ?
#
loop_
_entity_poly.entity_id
_entity_poly.type
_entity_poly.pdbx_seq_one_letter_code
_entity_poly.pdbx_strand_id
1 'polypeptide(L)'
;MSSRFASLALDALDVDAQTRFWTQALGYRVAEEFDGGISLMPEDGVPGPPIDIIPVPDGKTAKLRLHMDLVPHGCTQDEEVERLLALGAVRADVGQGPDVSWVVLADPEGNEFCVLSARD
;
A
#
# COMPACT_ATOMS: atom_id res chain seq x y z
N MET A 1 -28.82 9.37 -6.52
CA MET A 1 -28.08 10.00 -5.41
C MET A 1 -27.26 8.96 -4.69
N SER A 2 -25.95 9.21 -4.49
CA SER A 2 -25.04 8.28 -3.84
C SER A 2 -23.82 9.06 -3.37
N SER A 3 -22.97 8.37 -2.58
CA SER A 3 -21.63 8.91 -2.29
C SER A 3 -20.69 8.49 -3.40
N ARG A 4 -19.62 9.24 -3.56
CA ARG A 4 -18.52 8.90 -4.46
C ARG A 4 -17.27 8.65 -3.65
N PHE A 5 -16.44 7.72 -4.13
CA PHE A 5 -15.17 7.43 -3.51
C PHE A 5 -14.20 8.58 -3.77
N ALA A 6 -13.67 9.20 -2.72
CA ALA A 6 -12.73 10.31 -2.86
C ALA A 6 -11.28 9.83 -2.79
N SER A 7 -10.91 9.17 -1.68
CA SER A 7 -9.53 8.74 -1.47
C SER A 7 -9.48 7.70 -0.35
N LEU A 8 -8.36 6.96 -0.28
CA LEU A 8 -7.98 6.20 0.89
C LEU A 8 -7.13 7.11 1.78
N ALA A 9 -7.42 7.12 3.07
CA ALA A 9 -6.58 7.81 4.03
C ALA A 9 -5.78 6.76 4.81
N LEU A 10 -4.47 6.92 4.83
CA LEU A 10 -3.56 6.01 5.52
C LEU A 10 -2.85 6.79 6.62
N ASP A 11 -3.14 6.44 7.87
CA ASP A 11 -2.50 7.06 9.02
C ASP A 11 -1.05 6.60 9.13
N ALA A 12 -0.16 7.51 9.48
CA ALA A 12 1.27 7.23 9.52
C ALA A 12 1.97 7.96 10.65
N LEU A 13 2.89 7.27 11.32
CA LEU A 13 3.82 7.90 12.26
C LEU A 13 4.90 8.66 11.50
N ASP A 14 5.39 8.09 10.40
CA ASP A 14 6.43 8.66 9.55
C ASP A 14 5.88 8.86 8.14
N VAL A 15 5.33 10.04 7.90
CA VAL A 15 4.70 10.38 6.63
C VAL A 15 5.70 10.27 5.47
N ASP A 16 6.94 10.71 5.67
CA ASP A 16 7.95 10.71 4.59
C ASP A 16 8.34 9.27 4.19
N ALA A 17 8.54 8.40 5.17
CA ALA A 17 8.88 7.00 4.89
C ALA A 17 7.73 6.29 4.17
N GLN A 18 6.50 6.51 4.61
CA GLN A 18 5.32 5.92 3.97
C GLN A 18 5.12 6.46 2.55
N THR A 19 5.36 7.74 2.35
CA THR A 19 5.29 8.35 1.02
C THR A 19 6.31 7.72 0.08
N ARG A 20 7.56 7.55 0.52
CA ARG A 20 8.59 6.90 -0.30
C ARG A 20 8.22 5.47 -0.68
N PHE A 21 7.73 4.70 0.29
CA PHE A 21 7.35 3.32 0.03
C PHE A 21 6.19 3.25 -0.98
N TRP A 22 5.10 3.93 -0.70
CA TRP A 22 3.87 3.77 -1.49
C TRP A 22 3.96 4.41 -2.88
N THR A 23 4.70 5.50 -3.05
CA THR A 23 4.91 6.06 -4.39
C THR A 23 5.67 5.07 -5.28
N GLN A 24 6.67 4.40 -4.74
CA GLN A 24 7.45 3.43 -5.51
C GLN A 24 6.71 2.11 -5.68
N ALA A 25 6.00 1.67 -4.65
CA ALA A 25 5.24 0.41 -4.71
C ALA A 25 4.14 0.47 -5.78
N LEU A 26 3.44 1.58 -5.89
CA LEU A 26 2.25 1.71 -6.73
C LEU A 26 2.47 2.47 -8.03
N GLY A 27 3.62 3.11 -8.23
CA GLY A 27 3.81 4.01 -9.35
C GLY A 27 3.00 5.28 -9.20
N TYR A 28 2.89 5.78 -7.99
CA TYR A 28 2.19 7.01 -7.66
C TYR A 28 3.17 8.17 -7.54
N ARG A 29 2.65 9.38 -7.58
CA ARG A 29 3.42 10.61 -7.39
C ARG A 29 2.82 11.41 -6.25
N VAL A 30 3.63 12.29 -5.66
CA VAL A 30 3.13 13.29 -4.72
C VAL A 30 2.38 14.35 -5.52
N ALA A 31 1.10 14.48 -5.27
CA ALA A 31 0.26 15.46 -5.96
C ALA A 31 0.16 16.77 -5.19
N GLU A 32 0.13 16.69 -3.86
CA GLU A 32 -0.09 17.86 -3.01
C GLU A 32 0.42 17.60 -1.60
N GLU A 33 0.96 18.62 -0.97
CA GLU A 33 1.24 18.63 0.47
C GLU A 33 0.24 19.57 1.12
N PHE A 34 -0.28 19.18 2.28
CA PHE A 34 -1.25 19.96 3.01
C PHE A 34 -0.98 19.86 4.51
N ASP A 35 -1.60 20.75 5.29
CA ASP A 35 -1.49 20.69 6.73
C ASP A 35 -2.03 19.36 7.24
N GLY A 36 -1.13 18.49 7.70
CA GLY A 36 -1.50 17.19 8.20
C GLY A 36 -1.33 16.07 7.21
N GLY A 37 -0.60 16.25 6.11
CA GLY A 37 -0.32 15.11 5.27
C GLY A 37 0.12 15.37 3.85
N ILE A 38 0.15 14.29 3.09
CA ILE A 38 0.59 14.29 1.70
C ILE A 38 -0.43 13.50 0.89
N SER A 39 -0.89 14.06 -0.23
CA SER A 39 -1.77 13.36 -1.17
C SER A 39 -0.95 12.73 -2.28
N LEU A 40 -1.19 11.44 -2.52
CA LEU A 40 -0.59 10.67 -3.60
C LEU A 40 -1.63 10.40 -4.67
N MET A 41 -1.21 10.53 -5.93
CA MET A 41 -2.05 10.24 -7.08
C MET A 41 -1.32 9.28 -8.02
N PRO A 42 -2.06 8.42 -8.75
CA PRO A 42 -1.43 7.60 -9.77
C PRO A 42 -0.70 8.43 -10.81
N GLU A 43 0.42 7.94 -11.33
CA GLU A 43 1.02 8.48 -12.53
C GLU A 43 0.05 8.32 -13.71
N ASP A 44 0.26 9.10 -14.77
CA ASP A 44 -0.59 9.03 -15.97
C ASP A 44 -0.63 7.59 -16.51
N GLY A 45 -1.84 7.09 -16.72
CA GLY A 45 -2.05 5.75 -17.22
C GLY A 45 -2.03 4.64 -16.17
N VAL A 46 -1.74 4.96 -14.92
CA VAL A 46 -1.77 3.99 -13.81
C VAL A 46 -3.14 4.06 -13.13
N PRO A 47 -3.88 2.96 -13.04
CA PRO A 47 -5.16 2.97 -12.34
C PRO A 47 -4.99 2.95 -10.83
N GLY A 48 -5.97 3.46 -10.13
CA GLY A 48 -6.04 3.39 -8.67
C GLY A 48 -6.63 4.65 -8.05
N PRO A 49 -7.07 4.56 -6.79
CA PRO A 49 -7.60 5.71 -6.07
C PRO A 49 -6.49 6.61 -5.55
N PRO A 50 -6.77 7.89 -5.29
CA PRO A 50 -5.85 8.73 -4.54
C PRO A 50 -5.63 8.17 -3.13
N ILE A 51 -4.45 8.40 -2.58
CA ILE A 51 -4.10 8.00 -1.21
C ILE A 51 -3.59 9.22 -0.46
N ASP A 52 -4.18 9.51 0.69
CA ASP A 52 -3.72 10.58 1.57
C ASP A 52 -2.95 9.95 2.74
N ILE A 53 -1.71 10.36 2.94
CA ILE A 53 -0.90 9.92 4.07
C ILE A 53 -1.04 10.96 5.18
N ILE A 54 -1.59 10.55 6.32
CA ILE A 54 -2.00 11.46 7.39
C ILE A 54 -1.17 11.21 8.64
N PRO A 55 -0.48 12.22 9.20
CA PRO A 55 0.30 12.02 10.42
C PRO A 55 -0.62 11.79 11.61
N VAL A 56 -0.28 10.80 12.42
CA VAL A 56 -0.99 10.45 13.65
C VAL A 56 0.02 10.22 14.77
N PRO A 57 -0.38 10.39 16.05
CA PRO A 57 0.54 10.21 17.17
C PRO A 57 0.74 8.76 17.58
N ASP A 58 -0.18 7.86 17.20
CA ASP A 58 -0.17 6.47 17.66
C ASP A 58 0.00 5.51 16.50
N GLY A 59 0.84 4.49 16.69
CA GLY A 59 1.04 3.45 15.70
C GLY A 59 -0.08 2.42 15.69
N LYS A 60 -0.02 1.55 14.69
CA LYS A 60 -0.96 0.44 14.54
C LYS A 60 -0.78 -0.57 15.68
N THR A 61 -1.89 -1.00 16.28
CA THR A 61 -1.88 -1.94 17.42
C THR A 61 -2.58 -3.27 17.12
N ALA A 62 -3.27 -3.40 16.00
CA ALA A 62 -3.99 -4.60 15.63
C ALA A 62 -3.95 -4.79 14.12
N LYS A 63 -4.25 -6.03 13.68
CA LYS A 63 -4.36 -6.33 12.26
C LYS A 63 -5.40 -5.42 11.61
N LEU A 64 -5.11 -4.91 10.42
CA LEU A 64 -6.06 -4.08 9.68
C LEU A 64 -7.28 -4.90 9.26
N ARG A 65 -8.43 -4.29 9.36
CA ARG A 65 -9.68 -4.88 8.87
C ARG A 65 -9.89 -4.60 7.38
N LEU A 66 -9.29 -3.52 6.90
CA LEU A 66 -9.30 -3.16 5.49
C LEU A 66 -7.85 -3.24 4.99
N HIS A 67 -7.60 -4.00 3.94
CA HIS A 67 -6.26 -4.12 3.37
C HIS A 67 -6.31 -3.97 1.85
N MET A 68 -5.22 -3.51 1.28
CA MET A 68 -5.09 -3.40 -0.17
C MET A 68 -4.66 -4.73 -0.75
N ASP A 69 -5.22 -5.09 -1.91
CA ASP A 69 -4.76 -6.22 -2.71
C ASP A 69 -4.12 -5.67 -3.97
N LEU A 70 -2.84 -5.99 -4.18
CA LEU A 70 -2.07 -5.53 -5.31
C LEU A 70 -1.89 -6.65 -6.32
N VAL A 71 -1.90 -6.31 -7.60
CA VAL A 71 -1.65 -7.24 -8.69
C VAL A 71 -0.31 -6.89 -9.32
N PRO A 72 0.61 -7.87 -9.50
CA PRO A 72 1.85 -7.61 -10.24
C PRO A 72 1.56 -7.15 -11.66
N HIS A 73 2.34 -6.21 -12.14
CA HIS A 73 2.20 -5.70 -13.51
C HIS A 73 3.56 -5.76 -14.20
N GLY A 74 3.64 -6.52 -15.29
CA GLY A 74 4.87 -6.66 -16.05
C GLY A 74 5.91 -7.57 -15.44
N CYS A 75 5.55 -8.36 -14.42
CA CYS A 75 6.47 -9.26 -13.72
C CYS A 75 5.69 -10.39 -13.05
N THR A 76 6.41 -11.38 -12.53
CA THR A 76 5.79 -12.46 -11.76
C THR A 76 5.46 -11.99 -10.35
N GLN A 77 4.62 -12.76 -9.67
CA GLN A 77 4.32 -12.51 -8.25
C GLN A 77 5.60 -12.54 -7.40
N ASP A 78 6.46 -13.54 -7.62
CA ASP A 78 7.70 -13.65 -6.85
C ASP A 78 8.63 -12.45 -7.08
N GLU A 79 8.75 -12.00 -8.32
CA GLU A 79 9.55 -10.81 -8.65
C GLU A 79 8.98 -9.56 -7.96
N GLU A 80 7.67 -9.41 -7.94
CA GLU A 80 7.04 -8.26 -7.30
C GLU A 80 7.22 -8.31 -5.77
N VAL A 81 7.07 -9.47 -5.16
CA VAL A 81 7.32 -9.63 -3.72
C VAL A 81 8.75 -9.22 -3.38
N GLU A 82 9.74 -9.70 -4.14
CA GLU A 82 11.14 -9.33 -3.90
C GLU A 82 11.38 -7.83 -4.07
N ARG A 83 10.74 -7.20 -5.07
CA ARG A 83 10.84 -5.76 -5.27
C ARG A 83 10.29 -4.98 -4.08
N LEU A 84 9.11 -5.38 -3.59
CA LEU A 84 8.48 -4.70 -2.45
C LEU A 84 9.27 -4.89 -1.16
N LEU A 85 9.84 -6.08 -0.94
CA LEU A 85 10.73 -6.30 0.21
C LEU A 85 11.96 -5.40 0.14
N ALA A 86 12.53 -5.21 -1.05
CA ALA A 86 13.67 -4.31 -1.22
C ALA A 86 13.30 -2.84 -0.95
N LEU A 87 12.05 -2.45 -1.16
CA LEU A 87 11.55 -1.10 -0.87
C LEU A 87 11.28 -0.87 0.62
N GLY A 88 11.22 -1.93 1.43
CA GLY A 88 11.00 -1.79 2.87
C GLY A 88 9.82 -2.56 3.43
N ALA A 89 9.08 -3.30 2.61
CA ALA A 89 8.04 -4.20 3.12
C ALA A 89 8.67 -5.39 3.85
N VAL A 90 7.90 -6.03 4.70
CA VAL A 90 8.30 -7.27 5.37
C VAL A 90 7.19 -8.30 5.17
N ARG A 91 7.54 -9.58 5.29
CA ARG A 91 6.55 -10.66 5.23
C ARG A 91 5.70 -10.63 6.49
N ALA A 92 4.41 -10.91 6.33
CA ALA A 92 3.47 -10.92 7.44
C ALA A 92 2.66 -12.22 7.43
N ASP A 93 2.33 -12.70 8.63
CA ASP A 93 1.48 -13.87 8.82
C ASP A 93 0.20 -13.42 9.53
N VAL A 94 -0.93 -13.62 8.86
CA VAL A 94 -2.25 -13.29 9.40
C VAL A 94 -3.11 -14.55 9.51
N GLY A 95 -2.47 -15.73 9.53
CA GLY A 95 -3.15 -17.02 9.63
C GLY A 95 -3.61 -17.57 8.30
N GLN A 96 -3.04 -17.09 7.18
CA GLN A 96 -3.50 -17.49 5.83
C GLN A 96 -3.16 -18.93 5.45
N GLY A 97 -2.21 -19.56 6.13
CA GLY A 97 -1.77 -20.93 5.79
C GLY A 97 -0.93 -20.99 4.52
N PRO A 98 -0.45 -22.21 4.16
CA PRO A 98 0.48 -22.36 3.04
C PRO A 98 -0.19 -22.52 1.66
N ASP A 99 -1.50 -22.78 1.61
CA ASP A 99 -2.19 -23.17 0.38
C ASP A 99 -2.91 -22.02 -0.34
N VAL A 100 -2.65 -20.78 0.05
CA VAL A 100 -3.27 -19.62 -0.59
C VAL A 100 -2.42 -19.12 -1.74
N SER A 101 -3.08 -18.47 -2.71
CA SER A 101 -2.41 -17.96 -3.92
C SER A 101 -1.83 -16.55 -3.75
N TRP A 102 -2.21 -15.84 -2.69
CA TRP A 102 -1.72 -14.49 -2.42
C TRP A 102 -0.59 -14.53 -1.38
N VAL A 103 0.23 -13.48 -1.38
CA VAL A 103 1.31 -13.30 -0.42
C VAL A 103 0.99 -12.09 0.45
N VAL A 104 1.06 -12.26 1.77
CA VAL A 104 0.80 -11.17 2.71
C VAL A 104 2.11 -10.51 3.10
N LEU A 105 2.16 -9.19 2.92
CA LEU A 105 3.28 -8.35 3.33
C LEU A 105 2.77 -7.26 4.27
N ALA A 106 3.69 -6.56 4.92
CA ALA A 106 3.39 -5.36 5.69
C ALA A 106 4.26 -4.23 5.19
N ASP A 107 3.69 -3.03 5.16
CA ASP A 107 4.43 -1.84 4.78
C ASP A 107 5.37 -1.40 5.92
N PRO A 108 6.17 -0.32 5.76
CA PRO A 108 7.13 0.07 6.81
C PRO A 108 6.53 0.35 8.18
N GLU A 109 5.23 0.59 8.28
CA GLU A 109 4.55 0.80 9.57
C GLU A 109 3.73 -0.39 10.03
N GLY A 110 3.86 -1.53 9.34
CA GLY A 110 3.19 -2.77 9.74
C GLY A 110 1.79 -2.92 9.16
N ASN A 111 1.36 -2.08 8.24
CA ASN A 111 0.04 -2.21 7.61
C ASN A 111 0.05 -3.39 6.64
N GLU A 112 -0.79 -4.37 6.89
CA GLU A 112 -0.86 -5.58 6.06
C GLU A 112 -1.50 -5.26 4.71
N PHE A 113 -0.92 -5.82 3.66
CA PHE A 113 -1.48 -5.81 2.32
C PHE A 113 -1.12 -7.11 1.60
N CYS A 114 -1.78 -7.40 0.50
CA CYS A 114 -1.59 -8.66 -0.21
C CYS A 114 -1.06 -8.40 -1.61
N VAL A 115 -0.21 -9.29 -2.09
CA VAL A 115 0.20 -9.38 -3.49
C VAL A 115 -0.50 -10.60 -4.07
N LEU A 116 -1.41 -10.37 -4.99
CA LEU A 116 -2.18 -11.43 -5.63
C LEU A 116 -1.33 -12.11 -6.71
N SER A 117 -1.79 -13.25 -7.21
CA SER A 117 -1.16 -13.87 -8.37
C SER A 117 -1.32 -12.96 -9.60
N ALA A 118 -0.37 -13.04 -10.53
CA ALA A 118 -0.41 -12.22 -11.74
C ALA A 118 -1.65 -12.54 -12.58
N ARG A 119 -2.20 -11.51 -13.25
CA ARG A 119 -3.44 -11.59 -14.02
C ARG A 119 -3.23 -11.15 -15.46
N ASP A 120 -2.10 -11.46 -16.01
CA ASP A 120 -1.77 -11.11 -17.40
C ASP A 120 -2.39 -12.07 -18.41
#